data_542eef152c64c76a06c44697ad67c8c4
#
_entry.id   542eef152c64c76a06c44697ad67c8c4
#
_cell.length_a   1.000
_cell.length_b   1.000
_cell.length_c   1.000
_cell.angle_alpha   90.00
_cell.angle_beta   90.00
_cell.angle_gamma   90.00
#
_symmetry.space_group_name_H-M   'P 1'
#
loop_
_entity.id
_entity.type
_entity.pdbx_description
1 polymer ?
#
loop_
_entity_poly.entity_id
_entity_poly.type
_entity_poly.pdbx_seq_one_letter_code
_entity_poly.pdbx_strand_id
1 'polypeptide(L)'
;TAATAACLVLGIGLIVGAVAGSWLTGTSGRQSAAERAFEHGRALWHTVPVDSLFPRRLHADFAGPGGAARDWTRLGVAPESDCAGAFDSLLAKALAPVGCERLLRATYADATATRVTTVGLLVTATDRTGMRALRKRFSDERLDGRADLMPRPFAPGGTAAGHFGDAQRASWRISVLTDLPAVVYTVSGFADARTGTPPQPAAEAVAPGATTAPAQSGLGHDAMALADLVERELHQAARGGAGKGGRK
;
A
#
# COMPACT_ATOMS: atom_id res chain seq x y z
N THR A 1 35.01 -41.63 -42.21
CA THR A 1 34.44 -40.32 -42.60
C THR A 1 32.92 -40.27 -42.44
N ALA A 2 32.15 -41.32 -42.76
CA ALA A 2 30.70 -41.34 -42.56
C ALA A 2 30.32 -41.46 -41.07
N ALA A 3 31.08 -42.24 -40.29
CA ALA A 3 30.85 -42.40 -38.86
C ALA A 3 31.10 -41.11 -38.05
N THR A 4 32.11 -40.33 -38.43
CA THR A 4 32.40 -39.03 -37.80
C THR A 4 31.31 -38.00 -38.05
N ALA A 5 30.73 -37.97 -39.24
CA ALA A 5 29.63 -37.07 -39.59
C ALA A 5 28.35 -37.43 -38.83
N ALA A 6 28.05 -38.74 -38.67
CA ALA A 6 26.87 -39.18 -37.89
C ALA A 6 26.96 -38.84 -36.40
N CYS A 7 28.13 -38.99 -35.77
CA CYS A 7 28.34 -38.60 -34.37
C CYS A 7 28.22 -37.08 -34.15
N LEU A 8 28.66 -36.28 -35.14
CA LEU A 8 28.58 -34.82 -35.03
C LEU A 8 27.15 -34.30 -35.15
N VAL A 9 26.35 -34.88 -36.05
CA VAL A 9 24.93 -34.54 -36.23
C VAL A 9 24.10 -34.96 -34.99
N LEU A 10 24.36 -36.17 -34.46
CA LEU A 10 23.69 -36.64 -33.24
C LEU A 10 24.09 -35.81 -32.01
N GLY A 11 25.36 -35.42 -31.88
CA GLY A 11 25.85 -34.60 -30.79
C GLY A 11 25.25 -33.19 -30.79
N ILE A 12 25.19 -32.55 -31.96
CA ILE A 12 24.55 -31.21 -32.09
C ILE A 12 23.04 -31.31 -31.84
N GLY A 13 22.37 -32.35 -32.34
CA GLY A 13 20.94 -32.57 -32.09
C GLY A 13 20.60 -32.74 -30.62
N LEU A 14 21.44 -33.45 -29.85
CA LEU A 14 21.28 -33.62 -28.42
C LEU A 14 21.51 -32.31 -27.63
N ILE A 15 22.51 -31.50 -28.03
CA ILE A 15 22.77 -30.22 -27.37
C ILE A 15 21.63 -29.22 -27.67
N VAL A 16 21.21 -29.12 -28.94
CA VAL A 16 20.09 -28.25 -29.32
C VAL A 16 18.78 -28.71 -28.67
N GLY A 17 18.53 -30.02 -28.61
CA GLY A 17 17.37 -30.60 -27.94
C GLY A 17 17.36 -30.34 -26.42
N ALA A 18 18.54 -30.44 -25.77
CA ALA A 18 18.68 -30.15 -24.35
C ALA A 18 18.49 -28.66 -24.01
N VAL A 19 19.02 -27.77 -24.87
CA VAL A 19 18.82 -26.32 -24.71
C VAL A 19 17.35 -25.93 -24.96
N ALA A 20 16.75 -26.42 -26.06
CA ALA A 20 15.35 -26.17 -26.37
C ALA A 20 14.42 -26.80 -25.31
N GLY A 21 14.72 -28.00 -24.84
CA GLY A 21 14.00 -28.70 -23.79
C GLY A 21 14.08 -27.95 -22.46
N SER A 22 15.22 -27.38 -22.10
CA SER A 22 15.37 -26.58 -20.88
C SER A 22 14.61 -25.26 -20.95
N TRP A 23 14.45 -24.66 -22.11
CA TRP A 23 13.60 -23.50 -22.34
C TRP A 23 12.11 -23.83 -22.22
N LEU A 24 11.69 -24.96 -22.74
CA LEU A 24 10.29 -25.41 -22.71
C LEU A 24 9.87 -25.98 -21.34
N THR A 25 10.78 -26.63 -20.62
CA THR A 25 10.49 -27.21 -19.30
C THR A 25 10.88 -26.31 -18.14
N GLY A 26 11.80 -25.36 -18.33
CA GLY A 26 12.29 -24.45 -17.29
C GLY A 26 11.32 -23.31 -16.94
N THR A 27 10.33 -23.03 -17.79
CA THR A 27 9.36 -21.94 -17.56
C THR A 27 8.02 -22.39 -17.00
N SER A 28 7.73 -23.69 -16.98
CA SER A 28 6.36 -24.18 -16.64
C SER A 28 6.16 -24.64 -15.21
N GLY A 29 7.12 -24.52 -14.30
CA GLY A 29 6.98 -25.11 -12.96
C GLY A 29 7.56 -24.36 -11.77
N ARG A 30 8.29 -23.27 -11.96
CA ARG A 30 8.80 -22.46 -10.86
C ARG A 30 8.16 -21.08 -10.90
N GLN A 31 7.11 -20.89 -10.10
CA GLN A 31 6.70 -19.53 -9.76
C GLN A 31 7.95 -18.72 -9.38
N SER A 32 8.13 -17.55 -9.97
CA SER A 32 9.26 -16.68 -9.64
C SER A 32 9.19 -16.34 -8.15
N ALA A 33 10.33 -16.05 -7.52
CA ALA A 33 10.34 -15.61 -6.12
C ALA A 33 9.42 -14.41 -5.91
N ALA A 34 9.29 -13.56 -6.92
CA ALA A 34 8.42 -12.41 -6.92
C ALA A 34 6.92 -12.78 -6.95
N GLU A 35 6.51 -13.81 -7.70
CA GLU A 35 5.13 -14.31 -7.69
C GLU A 35 4.76 -14.92 -6.35
N ARG A 36 5.64 -15.71 -5.79
CA ARG A 36 5.43 -16.29 -4.43
C ARG A 36 5.31 -15.21 -3.37
N ALA A 37 6.13 -14.16 -3.43
CA ALA A 37 6.03 -13.02 -2.52
C ALA A 37 4.70 -12.27 -2.70
N PHE A 38 4.23 -12.11 -3.93
CA PHE A 38 2.95 -11.48 -4.24
C PHE A 38 1.77 -12.30 -3.68
N GLU A 39 1.74 -13.61 -3.91
CA GLU A 39 0.71 -14.50 -3.36
C GLU A 39 0.78 -14.59 -1.82
N HIS A 40 2.00 -14.61 -1.25
CA HIS A 40 2.15 -14.52 0.20
C HIS A 40 1.62 -13.20 0.76
N GLY A 41 1.82 -12.10 0.03
CA GLY A 41 1.28 -10.79 0.37
C GLY A 41 -0.24 -10.80 0.55
N ARG A 42 -0.97 -11.62 -0.21
CA ARG A 42 -2.43 -11.79 -0.11
C ARG A 42 -2.87 -12.35 1.25
N ALA A 43 -2.05 -13.20 1.85
CA ALA A 43 -2.34 -13.84 3.13
C ALA A 43 -1.91 -13.03 4.36
N LEU A 44 -1.20 -11.92 4.20
CA LEU A 44 -0.61 -11.18 5.32
C LEU A 44 -1.63 -10.68 6.34
N TRP A 45 -2.81 -10.28 5.88
CA TRP A 45 -3.84 -9.72 6.75
C TRP A 45 -4.33 -10.69 7.84
N HIS A 46 -4.23 -12.00 7.61
CA HIS A 46 -4.63 -13.02 8.60
C HIS A 46 -3.46 -13.80 9.19
N THR A 47 -2.25 -13.70 8.63
CA THR A 47 -1.06 -14.43 9.12
C THR A 47 -0.14 -13.56 9.97
N VAL A 48 -0.25 -12.24 9.88
CA VAL A 48 0.57 -11.28 10.59
C VAL A 48 -0.26 -10.58 11.66
N PRO A 49 0.24 -10.50 12.92
CA PRO A 49 -0.46 -9.76 13.96
C PRO A 49 -0.73 -8.30 13.56
N VAL A 50 -1.91 -7.79 13.90
CA VAL A 50 -2.30 -6.40 13.58
C VAL A 50 -1.31 -5.38 14.14
N ASP A 51 -0.71 -5.64 15.29
CA ASP A 51 0.29 -4.76 15.91
C ASP A 51 1.62 -4.72 15.13
N SER A 52 1.85 -5.66 14.22
CA SER A 52 2.99 -5.65 13.28
C SER A 52 2.68 -4.87 12.01
N LEU A 53 1.44 -4.87 11.54
CA LEU A 53 1.01 -4.07 10.38
C LEU A 53 0.73 -2.63 10.76
N PHE A 54 0.14 -2.42 11.93
CA PHE A 54 -0.19 -1.12 12.51
C PHE A 54 0.36 -1.02 13.93
N PRO A 55 1.67 -0.76 14.12
CA PRO A 55 2.27 -0.64 15.45
C PRO A 55 1.55 0.36 16.35
N ARG A 56 1.54 0.13 17.66
CA ARG A 56 0.89 1.03 18.63
C ARG A 56 1.52 2.42 18.70
N ARG A 57 2.81 2.50 18.42
CA ARG A 57 3.57 3.75 18.32
C ARG A 57 4.41 3.70 17.06
N LEU A 58 4.45 4.81 16.37
CA LEU A 58 5.25 5.00 15.17
C LEU A 58 6.11 6.24 15.37
N HIS A 59 7.33 6.16 14.89
CA HIS A 59 8.31 7.25 14.90
C HIS A 59 8.95 7.36 13.52
N ALA A 60 9.18 8.58 13.07
CA ALA A 60 9.99 8.83 11.89
C ALA A 60 10.78 10.13 12.02
N ASP A 61 12.09 10.02 11.83
CA ASP A 61 12.95 11.18 11.64
C ASP A 61 12.66 11.84 10.30
N PHE A 62 12.84 13.16 10.23
CA PHE A 62 12.69 13.97 9.02
C PHE A 62 11.30 13.89 8.37
N ALA A 63 10.27 13.47 9.10
CA ALA A 63 8.92 13.23 8.59
C ALA A 63 8.01 14.47 8.69
N GLY A 64 8.40 15.49 9.39
CA GLY A 64 7.62 16.72 9.58
C GLY A 64 8.12 17.92 8.76
N PRO A 65 7.37 19.04 8.79
CA PRO A 65 7.82 20.29 8.20
C PRO A 65 9.23 20.67 8.70
N GLY A 66 10.08 21.14 7.80
CA GLY A 66 11.46 21.49 8.12
C GLY A 66 12.35 20.33 8.55
N GLY A 67 11.95 19.08 8.28
CA GLY A 67 12.70 17.88 8.67
C GLY A 67 12.53 17.50 10.14
N ALA A 68 11.50 17.99 10.84
CA ALA A 68 11.23 17.62 12.22
C ALA A 68 10.88 16.12 12.34
N ALA A 69 11.32 15.50 13.43
CA ALA A 69 10.88 14.16 13.79
C ALA A 69 9.39 14.15 14.14
N ARG A 70 8.74 13.03 13.92
CA ARG A 70 7.31 12.82 14.19
C ARG A 70 7.07 11.55 14.96
N ASP A 71 6.15 11.63 15.91
CA ASP A 71 5.65 10.51 16.68
C ASP A 71 4.14 10.42 16.53
N TRP A 72 3.64 9.19 16.44
CA TRP A 72 2.21 8.92 16.39
C TRP A 72 1.85 7.78 17.35
N THR A 73 0.67 7.91 17.95
CA THR A 73 0.07 6.88 18.80
C THR A 73 -1.22 6.39 18.15
N ARG A 74 -1.35 5.05 18.01
CA ARG A 74 -2.57 4.44 17.49
C ARG A 74 -3.72 4.61 18.46
N LEU A 75 -4.82 5.21 17.99
CA LEU A 75 -6.05 5.40 18.75
C LEU A 75 -6.98 4.19 18.69
N GLY A 76 -6.98 3.50 17.54
CA GLY A 76 -7.80 2.33 17.34
C GLY A 76 -7.54 1.63 16.01
N VAL A 77 -7.97 0.38 15.93
CA VAL A 77 -8.03 -0.42 14.71
C VAL A 77 -9.50 -0.70 14.43
N ALA A 78 -9.92 -0.51 13.18
CA ALA A 78 -11.28 -0.84 12.77
C ALA A 78 -11.50 -2.36 12.86
N PRO A 79 -12.71 -2.81 13.17
CA PRO A 79 -13.09 -4.19 12.93
C PRO A 79 -12.80 -4.55 11.46
N GLU A 80 -12.42 -5.80 11.23
CA GLU A 80 -12.21 -6.29 9.87
C GLU A 80 -13.50 -6.13 9.04
N SER A 81 -13.36 -5.62 7.83
CA SER A 81 -14.50 -5.36 6.98
C SER A 81 -14.19 -5.64 5.51
N ASP A 82 -15.25 -5.72 4.71
CA ASP A 82 -15.17 -5.47 3.27
C ASP A 82 -14.89 -3.98 3.00
N CYS A 83 -14.88 -3.59 1.73
CA CYS A 83 -14.62 -2.21 1.32
C CYS A 83 -15.86 -1.32 1.27
N ALA A 84 -17.01 -1.82 1.69
CA ALA A 84 -18.25 -1.05 1.64
C ALA A 84 -18.15 0.22 2.49
N GLY A 85 -18.44 1.36 1.87
CA GLY A 85 -18.45 2.65 2.56
C GLY A 85 -17.06 3.20 2.96
N ALA A 86 -15.96 2.56 2.59
CA ALA A 86 -14.60 3.00 2.95
C ALA A 86 -14.01 4.07 2.02
N PHE A 87 -14.66 4.32 0.90
CA PHE A 87 -14.19 5.22 -0.15
C PHE A 87 -15.32 6.11 -0.66
N ASP A 88 -14.98 7.27 -1.18
CA ASP A 88 -15.91 8.04 -1.99
C ASP A 88 -16.30 7.24 -3.24
N SER A 89 -17.50 7.50 -3.78
CA SER A 89 -18.08 6.66 -4.85
C SER A 89 -17.20 6.55 -6.10
N LEU A 90 -16.46 7.61 -6.43
CA LEU A 90 -15.54 7.61 -7.57
C LEU A 90 -14.29 6.81 -7.30
N LEU A 91 -13.72 6.91 -6.08
CA LEU A 91 -12.58 6.08 -5.68
C LEU A 91 -12.98 4.60 -5.62
N ALA A 92 -14.15 4.29 -5.07
CA ALA A 92 -14.68 2.92 -5.07
C ALA A 92 -14.78 2.35 -6.50
N LYS A 93 -15.30 3.13 -7.46
CA LYS A 93 -15.35 2.75 -8.90
C LYS A 93 -13.95 2.58 -9.51
N ALA A 94 -12.98 3.44 -9.13
CA ALA A 94 -11.61 3.33 -9.62
C ALA A 94 -10.92 2.05 -9.12
N LEU A 95 -11.20 1.63 -7.89
CA LEU A 95 -10.65 0.42 -7.26
C LEU A 95 -11.42 -0.86 -7.60
N ALA A 96 -12.66 -0.78 -8.07
CA ALA A 96 -13.50 -1.94 -8.37
C ALA A 96 -12.83 -3.02 -9.26
N PRO A 97 -12.04 -2.67 -10.30
CA PRO A 97 -11.41 -3.67 -11.17
C PRO A 97 -10.42 -4.61 -10.46
N VAL A 98 -9.83 -4.19 -9.34
CA VAL A 98 -8.87 -5.02 -8.59
C VAL A 98 -9.54 -5.85 -7.50
N GLY A 99 -10.81 -5.60 -7.23
CA GLY A 99 -11.58 -6.27 -6.19
C GLY A 99 -11.12 -5.91 -4.77
N CYS A 100 -11.97 -6.20 -3.81
CA CYS A 100 -11.68 -6.06 -2.39
C CYS A 100 -11.73 -7.44 -1.74
N GLU A 101 -10.60 -7.94 -1.31
CA GLU A 101 -10.54 -9.16 -0.50
C GLU A 101 -10.71 -8.82 0.98
N ARG A 102 -10.01 -7.78 1.44
CA ARG A 102 -10.06 -7.32 2.83
C ARG A 102 -9.64 -5.86 2.94
N LEU A 103 -10.26 -5.16 3.88
CA LEU A 103 -9.85 -3.81 4.27
C LEU A 103 -9.47 -3.79 5.76
N LEU A 104 -8.26 -3.35 6.04
CA LEU A 104 -7.77 -3.08 7.38
C LEU A 104 -7.56 -1.57 7.55
N ARG A 105 -7.95 -1.00 8.69
CA ARG A 105 -7.78 0.43 8.98
C ARG A 105 -7.34 0.65 10.41
N ALA A 106 -6.45 1.61 10.60
CA ALA A 106 -6.06 2.10 11.91
C ALA A 106 -5.99 3.63 11.91
N THR A 107 -6.37 4.25 13.01
CA THR A 107 -6.29 5.71 13.17
C THR A 107 -5.27 6.05 14.23
N TYR A 108 -4.44 7.02 13.92
CA TYR A 108 -3.35 7.53 14.75
C TYR A 108 -3.58 8.99 15.09
N ALA A 109 -3.14 9.41 16.27
CA ALA A 109 -2.95 10.80 16.61
C ALA A 109 -1.46 11.15 16.63
N ASP A 110 -1.12 12.39 16.27
CA ASP A 110 0.22 12.93 16.49
C ASP A 110 0.51 13.11 18.00
N ALA A 111 1.77 13.36 18.35
CA ALA A 111 2.21 13.49 19.74
C ALA A 111 1.45 14.56 20.53
N THR A 112 0.92 15.58 19.87
CA THR A 112 0.15 16.68 20.49
C THR A 112 -1.36 16.43 20.50
N ALA A 113 -1.82 15.32 19.91
CA ALA A 113 -3.23 14.99 19.70
C ALA A 113 -4.04 16.12 19.00
N THR A 114 -3.38 16.90 18.17
CA THR A 114 -4.02 17.99 17.39
C THR A 114 -4.37 17.56 15.97
N ARG A 115 -3.75 16.49 15.47
CA ARG A 115 -3.97 15.92 14.16
C ARG A 115 -4.24 14.43 14.27
N VAL A 116 -5.10 13.94 13.41
CA VAL A 116 -5.44 12.52 13.32
C VAL A 116 -5.28 12.05 11.88
N THR A 117 -4.83 10.81 11.71
CA THR A 117 -4.65 10.20 10.40
C THR A 117 -5.14 8.77 10.42
N THR A 118 -6.06 8.45 9.53
CA THR A 118 -6.43 7.05 9.25
C THR A 118 -5.49 6.50 8.19
N VAL A 119 -4.91 5.34 8.47
CA VAL A 119 -4.19 4.51 7.49
C VAL A 119 -5.08 3.33 7.13
N GLY A 120 -5.23 3.05 5.84
CA GLY A 120 -5.94 1.88 5.37
C GLY A 120 -5.06 1.02 4.47
N LEU A 121 -5.26 -0.29 4.60
CA LEU A 121 -4.66 -1.32 3.77
C LEU A 121 -5.79 -2.10 3.10
N LEU A 122 -5.99 -1.87 1.80
CA LEU A 122 -6.86 -2.65 0.96
C LEU A 122 -6.06 -3.83 0.38
N VAL A 123 -6.41 -5.05 0.77
CA VAL A 123 -5.93 -6.27 0.10
C VAL A 123 -6.83 -6.54 -1.10
N THR A 124 -6.22 -6.68 -2.27
CA THR A 124 -6.94 -6.82 -3.53
C THR A 124 -7.04 -8.28 -3.98
N ALA A 125 -8.10 -8.61 -4.70
CA ALA A 125 -8.32 -9.95 -5.24
C ALA A 125 -7.57 -10.20 -6.58
N THR A 126 -7.05 -9.13 -7.22
CA THR A 126 -6.42 -9.22 -8.53
C THR A 126 -4.99 -9.78 -8.48
N ASP A 127 -4.45 -10.14 -9.63
CA ASP A 127 -3.06 -10.53 -9.82
C ASP A 127 -2.14 -9.31 -10.00
N ARG A 128 -0.84 -9.57 -10.19
CA ARG A 128 0.16 -8.54 -10.43
C ARG A 128 -0.12 -7.71 -11.69
N THR A 129 -0.74 -8.31 -12.71
CA THR A 129 -1.06 -7.60 -13.95
C THR A 129 -2.17 -6.59 -13.72
N GLY A 130 -3.21 -6.95 -12.96
CA GLY A 130 -4.26 -6.04 -12.56
C GLY A 130 -3.75 -4.90 -11.68
N MET A 131 -2.82 -5.17 -10.73
CA MET A 131 -2.20 -4.11 -9.92
C MET A 131 -1.39 -3.13 -10.78
N ARG A 132 -0.63 -3.63 -11.77
CA ARG A 132 0.09 -2.76 -12.72
C ARG A 132 -0.87 -1.91 -13.56
N ALA A 133 -1.96 -2.50 -14.04
CA ALA A 133 -2.99 -1.78 -14.79
C ALA A 133 -3.63 -0.68 -13.93
N LEU A 134 -3.96 -0.97 -12.66
CA LEU A 134 -4.46 0.02 -11.72
C LEU A 134 -3.44 1.15 -11.49
N ARG A 135 -2.17 0.81 -11.22
CA ARG A 135 -1.10 1.80 -11.03
C ARG A 135 -0.96 2.72 -12.23
N LYS A 136 -0.95 2.13 -13.45
CA LYS A 136 -0.89 2.89 -14.69
C LYS A 136 -2.08 3.85 -14.82
N ARG A 137 -3.30 3.36 -14.54
CA ARG A 137 -4.51 4.20 -14.58
C ARG A 137 -4.43 5.35 -13.59
N PHE A 138 -4.01 5.10 -12.34
CA PHE A 138 -3.84 6.16 -11.34
C PHE A 138 -2.87 7.23 -11.80
N SER A 139 -1.75 6.84 -12.42
CA SER A 139 -0.77 7.77 -12.98
C SER A 139 -1.30 8.54 -14.19
N ASP A 140 -1.90 7.86 -15.16
CA ASP A 140 -2.35 8.49 -16.42
C ASP A 140 -3.50 9.47 -16.19
N GLU A 141 -4.45 9.11 -15.30
CA GLU A 141 -5.62 9.92 -14.98
C GLU A 141 -5.41 10.84 -13.76
N ARG A 142 -4.23 10.78 -13.11
CA ARG A 142 -3.87 11.54 -11.89
C ARG A 142 -4.91 11.36 -10.78
N LEU A 143 -5.36 10.11 -10.56
CA LEU A 143 -6.45 9.83 -9.64
C LEU A 143 -6.09 10.08 -8.18
N ASP A 144 -4.84 9.92 -7.81
CA ASP A 144 -4.29 10.16 -6.47
C ASP A 144 -4.29 11.64 -6.06
N GLY A 145 -4.35 12.57 -7.03
CA GLY A 145 -4.42 14.01 -6.82
C GLY A 145 -5.84 14.59 -6.80
N ARG A 146 -6.88 13.79 -6.97
CA ARG A 146 -8.27 14.28 -7.12
C ARG A 146 -9.02 14.31 -5.79
N ALA A 147 -9.50 15.49 -5.38
CA ALA A 147 -10.25 15.69 -4.15
C ALA A 147 -11.65 15.00 -4.13
N ASP A 148 -12.17 14.61 -5.28
CA ASP A 148 -13.42 13.84 -5.38
C ASP A 148 -13.19 12.30 -5.34
N LEU A 149 -11.93 11.87 -5.15
CA LEU A 149 -11.51 10.47 -5.00
C LEU A 149 -10.78 10.26 -3.68
N MET A 150 -11.36 10.68 -2.57
CA MET A 150 -10.71 10.50 -1.26
C MET A 150 -11.13 9.20 -0.55
N PRO A 151 -10.21 8.57 0.20
CA PRO A 151 -10.57 7.55 1.17
C PRO A 151 -11.35 8.15 2.33
N ARG A 152 -12.21 7.35 2.96
CA ARG A 152 -12.95 7.75 4.14
C ARG A 152 -12.18 7.37 5.41
N PRO A 153 -12.20 8.23 6.44
CA PRO A 153 -11.54 7.96 7.69
C PRO A 153 -12.25 6.86 8.50
N PHE A 154 -11.53 6.33 9.48
CA PHE A 154 -12.09 5.53 10.56
C PHE A 154 -12.00 6.33 11.86
N ALA A 155 -13.14 6.56 12.50
CA ALA A 155 -13.27 7.32 13.74
C ALA A 155 -13.45 6.36 14.93
N PRO A 156 -12.40 5.99 15.68
CA PRO A 156 -12.55 5.18 16.88
C PRO A 156 -13.25 6.00 17.98
N GLY A 157 -14.45 5.55 18.37
CA GLY A 157 -15.26 6.23 19.38
C GLY A 157 -14.53 6.40 20.72
N GLY A 158 -14.82 7.50 21.43
CA GLY A 158 -14.21 7.79 22.73
C GLY A 158 -12.74 8.22 22.68
N THR A 159 -12.20 8.53 21.51
CA THR A 159 -10.82 8.99 21.29
C THR A 159 -10.78 10.38 20.68
N ALA A 160 -9.59 10.97 20.56
CA ALA A 160 -9.39 12.24 19.85
C ALA A 160 -9.85 12.22 18.39
N ALA A 161 -9.97 11.03 17.77
CA ALA A 161 -10.49 10.87 16.41
C ALA A 161 -11.98 10.52 16.35
N GLY A 162 -12.71 10.56 17.47
CA GLY A 162 -14.11 10.13 17.52
C GLY A 162 -15.06 10.88 16.59
N HIS A 163 -14.68 12.07 16.15
CA HIS A 163 -15.43 12.90 15.20
C HIS A 163 -14.75 13.03 13.83
N PHE A 164 -13.73 12.23 13.55
CA PHE A 164 -13.00 12.30 12.30
C PHE A 164 -13.81 11.66 11.15
N GLY A 165 -14.62 12.46 10.52
CA GLY A 165 -15.48 12.07 9.39
C GLY A 165 -15.06 12.67 8.04
N ASP A 166 -15.94 12.55 7.06
CA ASP A 166 -15.70 13.00 5.68
C ASP A 166 -15.45 14.51 5.58
N ALA A 167 -16.12 15.32 6.43
CA ALA A 167 -15.99 16.77 6.43
C ALA A 167 -14.66 17.28 7.03
N GLN A 168 -13.94 16.45 7.74
CA GLN A 168 -12.66 16.77 8.38
C GLN A 168 -11.44 16.36 7.54
N ARG A 169 -11.65 15.67 6.42
CA ARG A 169 -10.56 15.25 5.53
C ARG A 169 -9.85 16.44 4.93
N ALA A 170 -8.55 16.57 5.19
CA ALA A 170 -7.77 17.74 4.75
C ALA A 170 -6.53 17.37 3.93
N SER A 171 -5.98 16.17 4.11
CA SER A 171 -4.90 15.70 3.24
C SER A 171 -4.96 14.18 3.08
N TRP A 172 -4.52 13.65 1.94
CA TRP A 172 -4.57 12.22 1.66
C TRP A 172 -3.44 11.77 0.75
N ARG A 173 -3.15 10.47 0.81
CA ARG A 173 -2.28 9.76 -0.14
C ARG A 173 -2.89 8.41 -0.48
N ILE A 174 -2.71 7.96 -1.72
CA ILE A 174 -3.08 6.64 -2.19
C ILE A 174 -1.89 6.04 -2.92
N SER A 175 -1.43 4.86 -2.47
CA SER A 175 -0.31 4.13 -3.04
C SER A 175 -0.78 2.77 -3.55
N VAL A 176 -0.69 2.56 -4.86
CA VAL A 176 -0.97 1.27 -5.49
C VAL A 176 0.32 0.47 -5.55
N LEU A 177 0.43 -0.62 -4.78
CA LEU A 177 1.60 -1.49 -4.78
C LEU A 177 1.52 -2.47 -5.97
N THR A 178 2.63 -2.73 -6.65
CA THR A 178 2.67 -3.64 -7.81
C THR A 178 3.44 -4.93 -7.54
N ASP A 179 4.14 -4.97 -6.44
CA ASP A 179 4.86 -6.13 -5.92
C ASP A 179 4.11 -6.87 -4.80
N LEU A 180 3.05 -6.24 -4.27
CA LEU A 180 2.08 -6.83 -3.35
C LEU A 180 0.65 -6.57 -3.85
N PRO A 181 -0.32 -7.45 -3.56
CA PRO A 181 -1.73 -7.26 -3.92
C PRO A 181 -2.42 -6.28 -2.97
N ALA A 182 -1.92 -5.05 -2.89
CA ALA A 182 -2.38 -4.10 -1.90
C ALA A 182 -2.41 -2.66 -2.41
N VAL A 183 -3.37 -1.89 -1.87
CA VAL A 183 -3.40 -0.43 -1.95
C VAL A 183 -3.30 0.10 -0.52
N VAL A 184 -2.30 0.92 -0.25
CA VAL A 184 -2.17 1.65 1.01
C VAL A 184 -2.70 3.06 0.80
N TYR A 185 -3.51 3.53 1.73
CA TYR A 185 -3.95 4.92 1.71
C TYR A 185 -3.86 5.54 3.08
N THR A 186 -3.79 6.85 3.10
CA THR A 186 -3.91 7.67 4.30
C THR A 186 -4.86 8.83 4.07
N VAL A 187 -5.54 9.25 5.12
CA VAL A 187 -6.29 10.49 5.14
C VAL A 187 -6.09 11.16 6.50
N SER A 188 -5.71 12.43 6.47
CA SER A 188 -5.40 13.23 7.67
C SER A 188 -6.37 14.39 7.83
N GLY A 189 -6.61 14.77 9.07
CA GLY A 189 -7.41 15.92 9.44
C GLY A 189 -7.08 16.42 10.84
N PHE A 190 -7.78 17.47 11.28
CA PHE A 190 -7.63 18.03 12.61
C PHE A 190 -8.45 17.25 13.63
N ALA A 191 -7.91 17.05 14.83
CA ALA A 191 -8.55 16.32 15.91
C ALA A 191 -9.71 17.12 16.59
N ASP A 192 -9.74 18.44 16.42
CA ASP A 192 -10.78 19.33 16.98
C ASP A 192 -12.10 19.34 16.17
N ALA A 193 -12.23 18.42 15.24
CA ALA A 193 -13.40 18.24 14.38
C ALA A 193 -13.76 19.45 13.49
N ARG A 194 -12.83 20.41 13.30
CA ARG A 194 -13.07 21.54 12.37
C ARG A 194 -13.32 21.05 10.97
N THR A 195 -14.22 21.73 10.29
CA THR A 195 -14.58 21.49 8.89
C THR A 195 -14.15 22.66 8.00
N GLY A 196 -14.28 22.52 6.68
CA GLY A 196 -14.02 23.60 5.74
C GLY A 196 -12.54 23.85 5.42
N THR A 197 -11.64 23.00 5.86
CA THR A 197 -10.26 23.02 5.39
C THR A 197 -10.25 22.47 3.95
N PRO A 198 -9.86 23.28 2.91
CA PRO A 198 -9.77 22.78 1.56
C PRO A 198 -8.82 21.59 1.49
N PRO A 199 -9.27 20.42 1.03
CA PRO A 199 -8.43 19.23 1.00
C PRO A 199 -7.35 19.35 -0.09
N GLN A 200 -6.15 18.83 0.21
CA GLN A 200 -5.01 18.84 -0.71
C GLN A 200 -4.29 17.48 -0.68
N PRO A 201 -3.88 16.95 -1.85
CA PRO A 201 -3.03 15.76 -1.90
C PRO A 201 -1.78 15.93 -1.05
N ALA A 202 -1.38 14.90 -0.31
CA ALA A 202 -0.23 14.98 0.58
C ALA A 202 1.06 15.36 -0.17
N ALA A 203 1.24 14.85 -1.39
CA ALA A 203 2.39 15.19 -2.23
C ALA A 203 2.51 16.70 -2.53
N GLU A 204 1.39 17.36 -2.74
CA GLU A 204 1.36 18.82 -2.94
C GLU A 204 1.54 19.58 -1.62
N ALA A 205 0.96 19.07 -0.53
CA ALA A 205 1.06 19.70 0.78
C ALA A 205 2.47 19.65 1.38
N VAL A 206 3.32 18.68 0.96
CA VAL A 206 4.73 18.62 1.39
C VAL A 206 5.69 19.29 0.41
N ALA A 207 5.19 19.81 -0.70
CA ALA A 207 6.04 20.46 -1.70
C ALA A 207 6.74 21.71 -1.12
N PRO A 208 7.99 21.99 -1.51
CA PRO A 208 8.69 23.19 -1.07
C PRO A 208 7.89 24.45 -1.38
N GLY A 209 7.72 25.32 -0.39
CA GLY A 209 6.97 26.57 -0.53
C GLY A 209 5.44 26.44 -0.45
N ALA A 210 4.90 25.26 -0.15
CA ALA A 210 3.45 25.11 0.05
C ALA A 210 2.97 25.88 1.29
N THR A 211 1.93 26.70 1.12
CA THR A 211 1.40 27.62 2.16
C THR A 211 -0.04 27.32 2.56
N THR A 212 -0.63 26.24 2.04
CA THR A 212 -1.99 25.85 2.37
C THR A 212 -2.12 25.40 3.84
N ALA A 213 -3.33 25.37 4.37
CA ALA A 213 -3.57 24.88 5.73
C ALA A 213 -3.08 23.43 5.94
N PRO A 214 -3.32 22.46 5.02
CA PRO A 214 -2.74 21.13 5.13
C PRO A 214 -1.21 21.09 5.15
N ALA A 215 -0.55 21.98 4.40
CA ALA A 215 0.90 22.09 4.36
C ALA A 215 1.46 22.65 5.68
N GLN A 216 0.99 23.79 6.10
CA GLN A 216 1.50 24.49 7.29
C GLN A 216 1.22 23.74 8.59
N SER A 217 0.07 23.05 8.70
CA SER A 217 -0.25 22.23 9.85
C SER A 217 0.49 20.89 9.90
N GLY A 218 1.13 20.48 8.80
CA GLY A 218 1.84 19.20 8.70
C GLY A 218 0.93 18.00 8.41
N LEU A 219 -0.35 18.20 8.04
CA LEU A 219 -1.26 17.10 7.70
C LEU A 219 -0.78 16.30 6.49
N GLY A 220 -0.23 16.98 5.46
CA GLY A 220 0.40 16.31 4.33
C GLY A 220 1.60 15.45 4.74
N HIS A 221 2.41 15.95 5.66
CA HIS A 221 3.56 15.20 6.20
C HIS A 221 3.11 13.96 6.97
N ASP A 222 2.07 14.08 7.83
CA ASP A 222 1.53 12.94 8.56
C ASP A 222 0.96 11.88 7.59
N ALA A 223 0.23 12.30 6.54
CA ALA A 223 -0.30 11.39 5.53
C ALA A 223 0.81 10.68 4.74
N MET A 224 1.87 11.39 4.33
CA MET A 224 3.01 10.79 3.63
C MET A 224 3.76 9.80 4.51
N ALA A 225 4.17 10.24 5.70
CA ALA A 225 5.03 9.46 6.57
C ALA A 225 4.35 8.18 7.08
N LEU A 226 3.08 8.26 7.48
CA LEU A 226 2.34 7.09 7.94
C LEU A 226 2.10 6.07 6.83
N ALA A 227 1.83 6.52 5.59
CA ALA A 227 1.76 5.61 4.44
C ALA A 227 3.09 4.89 4.23
N ASP A 228 4.22 5.63 4.20
CA ASP A 228 5.56 5.05 4.00
C ASP A 228 5.95 4.08 5.12
N LEU A 229 5.57 4.38 6.37
CA LEU A 229 5.82 3.49 7.52
C LEU A 229 5.06 2.18 7.34
N VAL A 230 3.76 2.23 7.09
CA VAL A 230 2.93 1.03 6.92
C VAL A 230 3.32 0.23 5.67
N GLU A 231 3.67 0.89 4.57
CA GLU A 231 4.21 0.22 3.38
C GLU A 231 5.50 -0.55 3.71
N ARG A 232 6.42 0.04 4.49
CA ARG A 232 7.65 -0.65 4.94
C ARG A 232 7.35 -1.87 5.80
N GLU A 233 6.45 -1.75 6.78
CA GLU A 233 6.04 -2.88 7.63
C GLU A 233 5.43 -4.02 6.80
N LEU A 234 4.56 -3.68 5.84
CA LEU A 234 3.95 -4.63 4.92
C LEU A 234 5.00 -5.37 4.08
N HIS A 235 5.98 -4.65 3.53
CA HIS A 235 7.07 -5.25 2.77
C HIS A 235 7.99 -6.12 3.64
N GLN A 236 8.25 -5.75 4.89
CA GLN A 236 9.02 -6.55 5.82
C GLN A 236 8.28 -7.85 6.17
N ALA A 237 6.99 -7.76 6.47
CA ALA A 237 6.13 -8.91 6.74
C ALA A 237 6.10 -9.89 5.55
N ALA A 238 5.94 -9.37 4.32
CA ALA A 238 5.95 -10.18 3.10
C ALA A 238 7.27 -10.92 2.89
N ARG A 239 8.41 -10.28 3.18
CA ARG A 239 9.74 -10.90 3.08
C ARG A 239 10.01 -11.93 4.18
N GLY A 240 9.59 -11.62 5.41
CA GLY A 240 9.78 -12.51 6.56
C GLY A 240 9.05 -13.84 6.44
N GLY A 241 7.86 -13.86 5.82
CA GLY A 241 7.09 -15.07 5.54
C GLY A 241 7.68 -15.93 4.42
N ALA A 242 8.23 -15.30 3.38
CA ALA A 242 8.86 -16.00 2.27
C ALA A 242 10.13 -16.79 2.70
N GLY A 243 10.84 -16.32 3.73
CA GLY A 243 12.05 -17.00 4.26
C GLY A 243 11.76 -18.23 5.09
N LYS A 244 10.58 -18.36 5.70
CA LYS A 244 10.19 -19.52 6.51
C LYS A 244 9.63 -20.69 5.70
N GLY A 245 9.13 -20.44 4.49
CA GLY A 245 8.58 -21.49 3.61
C GLY A 245 9.60 -22.29 2.81
N GLY A 246 10.86 -21.89 2.82
CA GLY A 246 11.94 -22.51 2.04
C GLY A 246 12.80 -23.53 2.80
N ARG A 247 12.43 -23.87 4.04
CA ARG A 247 13.14 -24.84 4.90
C ARG A 247 12.22 -25.98 5.34
N LYS A 248 11.66 -26.71 4.40
CA LYS A 248 11.07 -28.04 4.62
C LYS A 248 11.48 -28.95 3.49
#